data_eed42b648f822c231909d93be5e5a3a2
#
_entry.id   eed42b648f822c231909d93be5e5a3a2
#
_cell.length_a   1.000
_cell.length_b   1.000
_cell.length_c   1.000
_cell.angle_alpha   90.00
_cell.angle_beta   90.00
_cell.angle_gamma   90.00
#
_symmetry.space_group_name_H-M   'P 1'
#
loop_
_entity.id
_entity.type
_entity.pdbx_description
1 polymer ?
#
loop_
_entity_poly.entity_id
_entity_poly.type
_entity_poly.pdbx_seq_one_letter_code
_entity_poly.pdbx_strand_id
1 'polypeptide(L)'
;MKCILNRDIPSCVSEYFKSKNFKIIYTNLNGAVSDSVGLHPDIQCAVIKNKFITSKKHYEYYKSFIDNITVSEKELSSPYPFDVLFNCFILGDTVYGNEKYLDNSVKKIIFENNLKICNVNQGYTNCSTLKITDNAVITSDEGMKKAFLKNNIDVLFTDNKTIKLKVHKNGFIGGAACHINNEVIFFGDITAHPDFIKISEFLKKYNVNYKTFSFPLEDFGSALFLE
;
A
#
# COMPACT_ATOMS: atom_id res chain seq x y z
N MET A 1 12.25 13.58 2.34
CA MET A 1 11.13 12.61 2.40
C MET A 1 11.69 11.21 2.60
N LYS A 2 11.09 10.40 3.48
CA LYS A 2 11.44 9.00 3.73
C LYS A 2 10.52 8.09 2.94
N CYS A 3 11.04 6.96 2.46
CA CYS A 3 10.26 5.93 1.74
C CYS A 3 10.49 4.60 2.43
N ILE A 4 9.39 3.96 2.86
CA ILE A 4 9.42 2.65 3.51
C ILE A 4 9.16 1.61 2.43
N LEU A 5 10.11 0.70 2.24
CA LEU A 5 10.07 -0.34 1.21
C LEU A 5 10.21 -1.72 1.84
N ASN A 6 9.62 -2.69 1.17
CA ASN A 6 9.87 -4.09 1.45
C ASN A 6 11.38 -4.39 1.36
N ARG A 7 11.92 -5.11 2.35
CA ARG A 7 13.35 -5.45 2.40
C ARG A 7 13.81 -6.30 1.23
N ASP A 8 12.94 -7.14 0.69
CA ASP A 8 13.25 -8.05 -0.40
C ASP A 8 13.02 -7.43 -1.80
N ILE A 9 12.64 -6.14 -1.85
CA ILE A 9 12.43 -5.44 -3.13
C ILE A 9 13.73 -5.39 -3.92
N PRO A 10 13.74 -5.65 -5.25
CA PRO A 10 14.95 -5.58 -6.06
C PRO A 10 15.67 -4.24 -5.96
N SER A 11 17.01 -4.26 -5.91
CA SER A 11 17.84 -3.06 -5.71
C SER A 11 17.58 -1.97 -6.74
N CYS A 12 17.30 -2.30 -7.98
CA CYS A 12 16.97 -1.33 -9.03
C CYS A 12 15.75 -0.45 -8.69
N VAL A 13 14.78 -0.97 -7.92
CA VAL A 13 13.64 -0.19 -7.44
C VAL A 13 14.09 0.78 -6.35
N SER A 14 14.82 0.29 -5.34
CA SER A 14 15.28 1.15 -4.25
C SER A 14 16.28 2.22 -4.73
N GLU A 15 17.12 1.91 -5.71
CA GLU A 15 18.02 2.87 -6.37
C GLU A 15 17.24 3.94 -7.14
N TYR A 16 16.14 3.56 -7.80
CA TYR A 16 15.26 4.54 -8.44
C TYR A 16 14.69 5.54 -7.43
N PHE A 17 14.21 5.10 -6.27
CA PHE A 17 13.77 6.01 -5.22
C PHE A 17 14.89 6.88 -4.66
N LYS A 18 16.09 6.32 -4.46
CA LYS A 18 17.28 7.11 -4.05
C LYS A 18 17.64 8.19 -5.07
N SER A 19 17.54 7.89 -6.38
CA SER A 19 17.77 8.87 -7.45
C SER A 19 16.76 10.03 -7.43
N LYS A 20 15.59 9.82 -6.84
CA LYS A 20 14.56 10.85 -6.59
C LYS A 20 14.69 11.52 -5.20
N ASN A 21 15.86 11.37 -4.54
CA ASN A 21 16.17 11.94 -3.23
C ASN A 21 15.34 11.39 -2.05
N PHE A 22 14.83 10.16 -2.12
CA PHE A 22 14.21 9.50 -0.98
C PHE A 22 15.24 8.84 -0.08
N LYS A 23 15.10 9.02 1.24
CA LYS A 23 15.80 8.20 2.24
C LYS A 23 15.05 6.90 2.42
N ILE A 24 15.65 5.78 2.08
CA ILE A 24 15.00 4.47 2.15
C ILE A 24 15.08 3.91 3.56
N ILE A 25 13.94 3.42 4.05
CA ILE A 25 13.82 2.61 5.26
C ILE A 25 13.26 1.26 4.81
N TYR A 26 14.03 0.20 5.01
CA TYR A 26 13.54 -1.14 4.69
C TYR A 26 12.70 -1.69 5.84
N THR A 27 11.71 -2.53 5.52
CA THR A 27 10.98 -3.29 6.53
C THR A 27 11.86 -4.36 7.18
N ASN A 28 11.48 -4.84 8.35
CA ASN A 28 12.20 -5.88 9.06
C ASN A 28 11.26 -7.00 9.49
N LEU A 29 11.65 -8.25 9.20
CA LEU A 29 10.87 -9.42 9.59
C LEU A 29 10.95 -9.61 11.12
N ASN A 30 9.81 -9.74 11.76
CA ASN A 30 9.73 -9.99 13.20
C ASN A 30 9.05 -11.32 13.58
N GLY A 31 8.68 -12.14 12.58
CA GLY A 31 8.08 -13.45 12.78
C GLY A 31 6.64 -13.46 13.34
N ALA A 32 6.00 -12.30 13.47
CA ALA A 32 4.63 -12.21 13.99
C ALA A 32 3.57 -12.51 12.94
N VAL A 33 3.89 -12.27 11.67
CA VAL A 33 3.01 -12.43 10.51
C VAL A 33 3.62 -13.47 9.57
N SER A 34 2.80 -14.06 8.70
CA SER A 34 3.23 -14.98 7.67
C SER A 34 4.36 -14.38 6.79
N ASP A 35 5.34 -15.20 6.40
CA ASP A 35 6.48 -14.79 5.55
C ASP A 35 6.07 -14.21 4.19
N SER A 36 4.84 -14.52 3.73
CA SER A 36 4.32 -14.01 2.47
C SER A 36 4.05 -12.50 2.47
N VAL A 37 3.64 -11.95 3.62
CA VAL A 37 3.28 -10.53 3.77
C VAL A 37 3.99 -9.85 4.95
N GLY A 38 4.79 -10.58 5.71
CA GLY A 38 5.45 -10.07 6.91
C GLY A 38 6.45 -8.93 6.66
N LEU A 39 6.96 -8.80 5.43
CA LEU A 39 7.83 -7.70 4.99
C LEU A 39 7.08 -6.59 4.24
N HIS A 40 5.76 -6.69 4.07
CA HIS A 40 4.97 -5.65 3.41
C HIS A 40 4.91 -4.39 4.28
N PRO A 41 5.29 -3.20 3.75
CA PRO A 41 5.20 -1.95 4.50
C PRO A 41 3.79 -1.68 5.05
N ASP A 42 2.76 -1.89 4.24
CA ASP A 42 1.36 -1.64 4.57
C ASP A 42 0.72 -2.69 5.50
N ILE A 43 1.47 -3.73 5.84
CA ILE A 43 1.16 -4.66 6.93
C ILE A 43 1.83 -4.21 8.23
N GLN A 44 3.11 -3.82 8.17
CA GLN A 44 3.88 -3.44 9.37
C GLN A 44 3.48 -2.10 9.94
N CYS A 45 2.99 -1.17 9.11
CA CYS A 45 2.69 0.18 9.53
C CYS A 45 1.64 0.86 8.65
N ALA A 46 1.08 1.96 9.17
CA ALA A 46 0.33 2.94 8.38
C ALA A 46 1.00 4.30 8.44
N VAL A 47 0.85 5.10 7.38
CA VAL A 47 1.20 6.51 7.36
C VAL A 47 -0.04 7.32 7.00
N ILE A 48 -0.53 8.13 7.93
CA ILE A 48 -1.75 8.94 7.79
C ILE A 48 -1.42 10.38 8.14
N LYS A 49 -1.51 11.32 7.17
CA LYS A 49 -1.20 12.75 7.40
C LYS A 49 0.14 12.92 8.15
N ASN A 50 1.19 12.26 7.66
CA ASN A 50 2.53 12.24 8.26
C ASN A 50 2.65 11.65 9.69
N LYS A 51 1.62 10.98 10.16
CA LYS A 51 1.70 10.19 11.40
C LYS A 51 2.05 8.76 11.06
N PHE A 52 3.15 8.27 11.61
CA PHE A 52 3.57 6.88 11.46
C PHE A 52 3.01 6.04 12.61
N ILE A 53 2.36 4.94 12.27
CA ILE A 53 1.70 4.04 13.23
C ILE A 53 2.25 2.64 13.01
N THR A 54 2.61 1.95 14.08
CA THR A 54 3.12 0.58 14.00
C THR A 54 2.86 -0.19 15.29
N SER A 55 3.10 -1.51 15.31
CA SER A 55 3.02 -2.33 16.51
C SER A 55 4.22 -2.12 17.44
N LYS A 56 4.09 -2.54 18.70
CA LYS A 56 5.16 -2.42 19.70
C LYS A 56 6.44 -3.17 19.28
N LYS A 57 6.31 -4.35 18.66
CA LYS A 57 7.47 -5.10 18.17
C LYS A 57 8.23 -4.39 17.05
N HIS A 58 7.52 -3.75 16.14
CA HIS A 58 8.14 -3.00 15.04
C HIS A 58 8.65 -1.62 15.50
N TYR A 59 8.09 -1.04 16.57
CA TYR A 59 8.54 0.21 17.14
C TYR A 59 10.04 0.21 17.43
N GLU A 60 10.55 -0.86 18.07
CA GLU A 60 11.97 -0.97 18.43
C GLU A 60 12.91 -0.85 17.22
N TYR A 61 12.46 -1.30 16.07
CA TYR A 61 13.19 -1.15 14.81
C TYR A 61 13.04 0.25 14.21
N TYR A 62 11.79 0.73 14.07
CA TYR A 62 11.53 1.99 13.36
C TYR A 62 11.97 3.24 14.13
N LYS A 63 12.06 3.21 15.46
CA LYS A 63 12.53 4.35 16.27
C LYS A 63 13.94 4.83 15.93
N SER A 64 14.76 3.99 15.28
CA SER A 64 16.08 4.37 14.77
C SER A 64 16.03 5.27 13.54
N PHE A 65 14.88 5.39 12.90
CA PHE A 65 14.71 6.09 11.61
C PHE A 65 13.62 7.16 11.65
N ILE A 66 12.67 7.05 12.56
CA ILE A 66 11.45 7.88 12.63
C ILE A 66 11.26 8.35 14.06
N ASP A 67 11.11 9.67 14.26
CA ASP A 67 11.06 10.28 15.58
C ASP A 67 9.67 10.20 16.24
N ASN A 68 8.60 10.47 15.46
CA ASN A 68 7.23 10.54 15.97
C ASN A 68 6.42 9.31 15.57
N ILE A 69 6.46 8.29 16.40
CA ILE A 69 5.78 7.01 16.16
C ILE A 69 4.60 6.86 17.12
N THR A 70 3.42 6.59 16.58
CA THR A 70 2.28 6.11 17.37
C THR A 70 2.37 4.59 17.46
N VAL A 71 2.39 4.07 18.68
CA VAL A 71 2.49 2.64 18.93
C VAL A 71 1.10 2.07 19.20
N SER A 72 0.72 1.04 18.46
CA SER A 72 -0.52 0.29 18.68
C SER A 72 -0.47 -0.50 20.00
N GLU A 73 -1.61 -0.60 20.65
CA GLU A 73 -1.79 -1.48 21.81
C GLU A 73 -1.85 -2.97 21.40
N LYS A 74 -2.23 -3.24 20.14
CA LYS A 74 -2.30 -4.59 19.59
C LYS A 74 -1.04 -4.95 18.83
N GLU A 75 -0.69 -6.22 18.86
CA GLU A 75 0.37 -6.79 18.04
C GLU A 75 -0.21 -7.41 16.77
N LEU A 76 0.55 -7.28 15.69
CA LEU A 76 0.29 -8.05 14.48
C LEU A 76 0.51 -9.54 14.74
N SER A 77 -0.33 -10.37 14.15
CA SER A 77 -0.17 -11.82 14.23
C SER A 77 -0.84 -12.52 13.03
N SER A 78 -0.51 -13.79 12.81
CA SER A 78 -1.25 -14.69 11.89
C SER A 78 -2.29 -15.48 12.70
N PRO A 79 -3.37 -15.96 12.06
CA PRO A 79 -3.80 -15.73 10.68
C PRO A 79 -4.59 -14.43 10.50
N TYR A 80 -4.98 -14.14 9.23
CA TYR A 80 -6.00 -13.13 8.94
C TYR A 80 -7.22 -13.29 9.87
N PRO A 81 -7.77 -12.20 10.44
CA PRO A 81 -7.56 -10.77 10.09
C PRO A 81 -6.57 -10.02 11.02
N PHE A 82 -5.77 -10.71 11.81
CA PHE A 82 -4.91 -10.07 12.80
C PHE A 82 -3.62 -9.48 12.19
N ASP A 83 -3.40 -9.67 10.91
CA ASP A 83 -2.30 -9.11 10.12
C ASP A 83 -2.67 -7.80 9.38
N VAL A 84 -3.94 -7.39 9.35
CA VAL A 84 -4.39 -6.19 8.61
C VAL A 84 -4.68 -4.98 9.49
N LEU A 85 -4.15 -4.93 10.71
CA LEU A 85 -4.43 -3.87 11.69
C LEU A 85 -4.13 -2.46 11.18
N PHE A 86 -3.15 -2.31 10.30
CA PHE A 86 -2.68 -1.04 9.75
C PHE A 86 -3.02 -0.86 8.27
N ASN A 87 -3.55 -1.91 7.62
CA ASN A 87 -3.81 -1.87 6.18
C ASN A 87 -5.06 -1.04 5.88
N CYS A 88 -4.86 0.19 5.49
CA CYS A 88 -5.91 1.11 5.07
C CYS A 88 -5.46 1.91 3.84
N PHE A 89 -6.40 2.19 2.95
CA PHE A 89 -6.17 2.97 1.73
C PHE A 89 -6.72 4.40 1.89
N ILE A 90 -5.91 5.40 1.58
CA ILE A 90 -6.27 6.80 1.76
C ILE A 90 -6.44 7.48 0.41
N LEU A 91 -7.60 8.11 0.21
CA LEU A 91 -7.90 8.87 -0.98
C LEU A 91 -8.57 10.20 -0.60
N GLY A 92 -7.88 11.31 -0.82
CA GLY A 92 -8.33 12.62 -0.35
C GLY A 92 -8.51 12.64 1.17
N ASP A 93 -9.73 12.93 1.63
CA ASP A 93 -10.11 12.95 3.04
C ASP A 93 -10.84 11.68 3.50
N THR A 94 -10.82 10.62 2.68
CA THR A 94 -11.48 9.36 2.98
C THR A 94 -10.46 8.24 3.15
N VAL A 95 -10.60 7.49 4.24
CA VAL A 95 -9.84 6.27 4.53
C VAL A 95 -10.75 5.08 4.28
N TYR A 96 -10.37 4.24 3.34
CA TYR A 96 -11.04 2.97 3.07
C TYR A 96 -10.36 1.87 3.88
N GLY A 97 -11.13 1.16 4.68
CA GLY A 97 -10.59 0.12 5.55
C GLY A 97 -11.69 -0.77 6.12
N ASN A 98 -11.28 -1.96 6.58
CA ASN A 98 -12.19 -2.81 7.33
C ASN A 98 -12.23 -2.32 8.79
N GLU A 99 -13.24 -1.51 9.11
CA GLU A 99 -13.35 -0.83 10.41
C GLU A 99 -13.35 -1.81 11.60
N LYS A 100 -13.83 -3.04 11.39
CA LYS A 100 -13.82 -4.08 12.42
C LYS A 100 -12.40 -4.49 12.82
N TYR A 101 -11.46 -4.47 11.87
CA TYR A 101 -10.10 -4.99 12.04
C TYR A 101 -9.05 -3.89 12.20
N LEU A 102 -9.30 -2.68 11.70
CA LEU A 102 -8.38 -1.55 11.90
C LEU A 102 -8.09 -1.32 13.38
N ASP A 103 -6.83 -1.09 13.67
CA ASP A 103 -6.37 -0.79 15.03
C ASP A 103 -6.96 0.53 15.57
N ASN A 104 -7.13 0.60 16.89
CA ASN A 104 -7.69 1.79 17.53
C ASN A 104 -6.78 3.01 17.38
N SER A 105 -5.46 2.83 17.31
CA SER A 105 -4.52 3.93 17.05
C SER A 105 -4.70 4.53 15.65
N VAL A 106 -4.98 3.70 14.64
CA VAL A 106 -5.33 4.13 13.29
C VAL A 106 -6.63 4.93 13.30
N LYS A 107 -7.70 4.39 13.92
CA LYS A 107 -9.00 5.07 14.04
C LYS A 107 -8.90 6.40 14.76
N LYS A 108 -8.10 6.46 15.83
CA LYS A 108 -7.84 7.70 16.57
C LYS A 108 -7.21 8.77 15.68
N ILE A 109 -6.18 8.43 14.89
CA ILE A 109 -5.53 9.38 13.99
C ILE A 109 -6.49 9.83 12.87
N ILE A 110 -7.32 8.93 12.35
CA ILE A 110 -8.37 9.28 11.39
C ILE A 110 -9.30 10.33 11.97
N PHE A 111 -9.79 10.10 13.18
CA PHE A 111 -10.69 11.03 13.89
C PHE A 111 -10.03 12.39 14.18
N GLU A 112 -8.81 12.37 14.73
CA GLU A 112 -8.05 13.59 15.06
C GLU A 112 -7.75 14.48 13.84
N ASN A 113 -7.69 13.89 12.65
CA ASN A 113 -7.46 14.61 11.40
C ASN A 113 -8.74 14.89 10.59
N ASN A 114 -9.92 14.70 11.18
CA ASN A 114 -11.24 14.89 10.55
C ASN A 114 -11.39 14.13 9.23
N LEU A 115 -10.76 12.94 9.11
CA LEU A 115 -10.90 12.07 7.96
C LEU A 115 -12.17 11.21 8.08
N LYS A 116 -12.77 10.88 6.96
CA LYS A 116 -13.93 9.98 6.90
C LYS A 116 -13.48 8.54 6.79
N ILE A 117 -14.17 7.61 7.45
CA ILE A 117 -13.99 6.17 7.22
C ILE A 117 -15.06 5.68 6.25
N CYS A 118 -14.63 5.09 5.15
CA CYS A 118 -15.46 4.27 4.29
C CYS A 118 -15.21 2.80 4.62
N ASN A 119 -16.14 2.20 5.37
CA ASN A 119 -16.03 0.81 5.77
C ASN A 119 -16.21 -0.14 4.58
N VAL A 120 -15.28 -1.07 4.41
CA VAL A 120 -15.28 -2.11 3.38
C VAL A 120 -14.97 -3.47 4.00
N ASN A 121 -15.38 -4.55 3.31
CA ASN A 121 -15.10 -5.91 3.83
C ASN A 121 -13.67 -6.39 3.52
N GLN A 122 -12.95 -5.74 2.59
CA GLN A 122 -11.57 -6.06 2.28
C GLN A 122 -10.65 -5.64 3.43
N GLY A 123 -9.77 -6.55 3.90
CA GLY A 123 -8.78 -6.25 4.93
C GLY A 123 -7.50 -5.66 4.34
N TYR A 124 -7.07 -6.13 3.17
CA TYR A 124 -5.87 -5.65 2.47
C TYR A 124 -6.22 -4.50 1.51
N THR A 125 -6.80 -3.42 2.03
CA THR A 125 -7.35 -2.32 1.21
C THR A 125 -6.28 -1.55 0.45
N ASN A 126 -5.11 -1.32 1.07
CA ASN A 126 -3.99 -0.66 0.41
C ASN A 126 -3.35 -1.56 -0.65
N CYS A 127 -3.09 -2.83 -0.32
CA CYS A 127 -2.54 -3.77 -1.29
C CYS A 127 -3.47 -3.96 -2.50
N SER A 128 -4.80 -3.96 -2.29
CA SER A 128 -5.78 -4.20 -3.36
C SER A 128 -6.05 -3.00 -4.27
N THR A 129 -5.53 -1.82 -3.94
CA THR A 129 -5.85 -0.57 -4.62
C THR A 129 -4.63 0.27 -4.94
N LEU A 130 -4.50 0.66 -6.20
CA LEU A 130 -3.49 1.61 -6.67
C LEU A 130 -4.13 2.99 -6.91
N LYS A 131 -3.64 3.99 -6.20
CA LYS A 131 -4.03 5.39 -6.40
C LYS A 131 -3.46 5.90 -7.73
N ILE A 132 -4.29 6.60 -8.52
CA ILE A 132 -3.87 7.32 -9.73
C ILE A 132 -3.96 8.83 -9.51
N THR A 133 -5.10 9.30 -9.01
CA THR A 133 -5.32 10.69 -8.54
C THR A 133 -6.22 10.65 -7.31
N ASP A 134 -6.61 11.80 -6.78
CA ASP A 134 -7.61 11.85 -5.70
C ASP A 134 -9.02 11.42 -6.14
N ASN A 135 -9.26 11.28 -7.47
CA ASN A 135 -10.55 10.92 -8.05
C ASN A 135 -10.48 9.67 -8.94
N ALA A 136 -9.34 8.96 -8.99
CA ALA A 136 -9.15 7.81 -9.86
C ALA A 136 -8.25 6.74 -9.22
N VAL A 137 -8.66 5.48 -9.35
CA VAL A 137 -7.95 4.33 -8.78
C VAL A 137 -7.97 3.13 -9.74
N ILE A 138 -7.03 2.21 -9.56
CA ILE A 138 -7.05 0.88 -10.16
C ILE A 138 -7.23 -0.14 -9.04
N THR A 139 -8.13 -1.11 -9.20
CA THR A 139 -8.32 -2.20 -8.24
C THR A 139 -8.74 -3.49 -8.93
N SER A 140 -8.42 -4.62 -8.30
CA SER A 140 -8.91 -5.95 -8.69
C SER A 140 -9.93 -6.52 -7.69
N ASP A 141 -10.33 -5.73 -6.68
CA ASP A 141 -11.31 -6.13 -5.66
C ASP A 141 -12.69 -5.53 -5.95
N GLU A 142 -13.70 -6.39 -6.09
CA GLU A 142 -15.08 -5.98 -6.39
C GLU A 142 -15.73 -5.17 -5.25
N GLY A 143 -15.35 -5.42 -4.00
CA GLY A 143 -15.86 -4.68 -2.85
C GLY A 143 -15.31 -3.25 -2.84
N MET A 144 -14.01 -3.10 -3.09
CA MET A 144 -13.36 -1.81 -3.23
C MET A 144 -13.91 -1.03 -4.42
N LYS A 145 -14.06 -1.67 -5.59
CA LYS A 145 -14.69 -1.05 -6.77
C LYS A 145 -16.06 -0.46 -6.45
N LYS A 146 -16.94 -1.24 -5.79
CA LYS A 146 -18.28 -0.76 -5.41
C LYS A 146 -18.21 0.44 -4.46
N ALA A 147 -17.30 0.41 -3.49
CA ALA A 147 -17.12 1.50 -2.54
C ALA A 147 -16.62 2.78 -3.23
N PHE A 148 -15.68 2.68 -4.16
CA PHE A 148 -15.18 3.82 -4.93
C PHE A 148 -16.25 4.43 -5.85
N LEU A 149 -16.96 3.61 -6.61
CA LEU A 149 -18.04 4.07 -7.49
C LEU A 149 -19.14 4.80 -6.72
N LYS A 150 -19.51 4.31 -5.52
CA LYS A 150 -20.46 4.99 -4.63
C LYS A 150 -19.99 6.38 -4.17
N ASN A 151 -18.69 6.60 -4.12
CA ASN A 151 -18.07 7.87 -3.77
C ASN A 151 -17.67 8.72 -5.00
N ASN A 152 -18.19 8.40 -6.18
CA ASN A 152 -17.91 9.09 -7.45
C ASN A 152 -16.42 9.08 -7.84
N ILE A 153 -15.69 8.05 -7.47
CA ILE A 153 -14.30 7.83 -7.88
C ILE A 153 -14.30 7.01 -9.16
N ASP A 154 -13.51 7.42 -10.14
CA ASP A 154 -13.30 6.66 -11.38
C ASP A 154 -12.44 5.42 -11.12
N VAL A 155 -12.90 4.27 -11.58
CA VAL A 155 -12.29 2.97 -11.25
C VAL A 155 -11.95 2.22 -12.52
N LEU A 156 -10.67 1.94 -12.73
CA LEU A 156 -10.26 0.88 -13.64
C LEU A 156 -10.20 -0.46 -12.88
N PHE A 157 -11.04 -1.41 -13.28
CA PHE A 157 -11.03 -2.76 -12.72
C PHE A 157 -10.13 -3.68 -13.56
N THR A 158 -9.15 -4.34 -12.92
CA THR A 158 -8.14 -5.16 -13.60
C THR A 158 -8.07 -6.58 -13.04
N ASP A 159 -7.48 -7.49 -13.79
CA ASP A 159 -7.11 -8.84 -13.34
C ASP A 159 -5.85 -8.76 -12.44
N ASN A 160 -5.67 -9.72 -11.54
CA ASN A 160 -4.47 -9.83 -10.69
C ASN A 160 -3.69 -11.13 -10.90
N LYS A 161 -4.08 -11.96 -11.90
CA LYS A 161 -3.53 -13.32 -12.07
C LYS A 161 -2.05 -13.37 -12.41
N THR A 162 -1.50 -12.30 -12.97
CA THR A 162 -0.08 -12.21 -13.35
C THR A 162 0.79 -11.54 -12.29
N ILE A 163 0.18 -11.00 -11.23
CA ILE A 163 0.92 -10.35 -10.14
C ILE A 163 1.41 -11.43 -9.18
N LYS A 164 2.72 -11.56 -9.05
CA LYS A 164 3.31 -12.52 -8.14
C LYS A 164 3.15 -12.11 -6.69
N LEU A 165 2.98 -13.08 -5.80
CA LEU A 165 3.09 -12.92 -4.36
C LEU A 165 3.66 -14.22 -3.78
N LYS A 166 4.68 -14.09 -2.96
CA LYS A 166 5.34 -15.23 -2.31
C LYS A 166 4.31 -16.11 -1.58
N VAL A 167 4.34 -17.42 -1.86
CA VAL A 167 3.46 -18.44 -1.24
C VAL A 167 1.98 -18.38 -1.67
N HIS A 168 1.51 -17.29 -2.22
CA HIS A 168 0.12 -17.13 -2.68
C HIS A 168 0.00 -17.27 -4.20
N LYS A 169 -1.21 -17.57 -4.67
CA LYS A 169 -1.47 -17.73 -6.10
C LYS A 169 -1.27 -16.42 -6.86
N ASN A 170 -1.75 -15.31 -6.30
CA ASN A 170 -1.68 -13.99 -6.90
C ASN A 170 -1.49 -12.92 -5.82
N GLY A 171 -0.79 -11.83 -6.17
CA GLY A 171 -0.72 -10.59 -5.42
C GLY A 171 -1.79 -9.58 -5.84
N PHE A 172 -1.65 -8.36 -5.37
CA PHE A 172 -2.55 -7.24 -5.64
C PHE A 172 -1.84 -6.10 -6.37
N ILE A 173 -2.60 -5.36 -7.19
CA ILE A 173 -2.06 -4.26 -8.00
C ILE A 173 -1.52 -3.10 -7.15
N GLY A 174 -2.16 -2.78 -6.03
CA GLY A 174 -1.71 -1.73 -5.11
C GLY A 174 -0.45 -2.12 -4.35
N GLY A 175 -0.29 -3.41 -4.01
CA GLY A 175 0.93 -3.94 -3.41
C GLY A 175 2.10 -4.04 -4.40
N ALA A 176 1.78 -4.20 -5.71
CA ALA A 176 2.76 -4.28 -6.79
C ALA A 176 3.14 -2.91 -7.38
N ALA A 177 2.69 -1.82 -6.79
CA ALA A 177 2.97 -0.47 -7.26
C ALA A 177 2.78 0.57 -6.15
N CYS A 178 3.23 1.79 -6.42
CA CYS A 178 2.88 2.98 -5.64
C CYS A 178 2.75 4.20 -6.54
N HIS A 179 2.08 5.25 -6.06
CA HIS A 179 1.99 6.55 -6.74
C HIS A 179 2.71 7.61 -5.93
N ILE A 180 3.62 8.34 -6.55
CA ILE A 180 4.33 9.48 -5.95
C ILE A 180 4.70 10.52 -7.02
N ASN A 181 4.57 11.80 -6.71
CA ASN A 181 4.98 12.92 -7.58
C ASN A 181 4.47 12.80 -9.03
N ASN A 182 3.19 12.48 -9.19
CA ASN A 182 2.52 12.30 -10.49
C ASN A 182 3.10 11.15 -11.35
N GLU A 183 3.69 10.16 -10.70
CA GLU A 183 4.24 8.99 -11.34
C GLU A 183 3.79 7.72 -10.59
N VAL A 184 3.34 6.71 -11.33
CA VAL A 184 3.12 5.36 -10.82
C VAL A 184 4.39 4.55 -11.03
N ILE A 185 4.91 3.96 -9.97
CA ILE A 185 6.09 3.09 -10.01
C ILE A 185 5.60 1.66 -9.81
N PHE A 186 5.63 0.87 -10.87
CA PHE A 186 5.29 -0.55 -10.83
C PHE A 186 6.51 -1.36 -10.38
N PHE A 187 6.33 -2.27 -9.45
CA PHE A 187 7.38 -3.15 -8.96
C PHE A 187 7.50 -4.39 -9.85
N GLY A 188 8.03 -4.16 -11.04
CA GLY A 188 8.22 -5.13 -12.09
C GLY A 188 7.67 -4.69 -13.44
N ASP A 189 7.57 -5.63 -14.37
CA ASP A 189 7.15 -5.38 -15.74
C ASP A 189 5.62 -5.37 -15.88
N ILE A 190 5.03 -4.17 -15.86
CA ILE A 190 3.60 -3.97 -16.10
C ILE A 190 3.21 -4.24 -17.55
N THR A 191 4.14 -4.19 -18.50
CA THR A 191 3.82 -4.39 -19.93
C THR A 191 3.39 -5.83 -20.23
N ALA A 192 3.78 -6.78 -19.40
CA ALA A 192 3.34 -8.17 -19.47
C ALA A 192 1.95 -8.41 -18.83
N HIS A 193 1.33 -7.39 -18.23
CA HIS A 193 0.02 -7.53 -17.60
C HIS A 193 -1.09 -7.62 -18.66
N PRO A 194 -2.08 -8.54 -18.54
CA PRO A 194 -3.15 -8.71 -19.54
C PRO A 194 -3.93 -7.42 -19.84
N ASP A 195 -4.13 -6.59 -18.85
CA ASP A 195 -4.83 -5.30 -18.98
C ASP A 195 -3.90 -4.10 -19.20
N PHE A 196 -2.62 -4.32 -19.59
CA PHE A 196 -1.64 -3.23 -19.74
C PHE A 196 -2.14 -2.09 -20.61
N ILE A 197 -2.78 -2.38 -21.75
CA ILE A 197 -3.31 -1.36 -22.66
C ILE A 197 -4.31 -0.47 -21.93
N LYS A 198 -5.27 -1.08 -21.22
CA LYS A 198 -6.27 -0.34 -20.42
C LYS A 198 -5.63 0.49 -19.31
N ILE A 199 -4.62 -0.08 -18.63
CA ILE A 199 -3.87 0.61 -17.57
C ILE A 199 -3.14 1.83 -18.15
N SER A 200 -2.44 1.67 -19.27
CA SER A 200 -1.70 2.77 -19.92
C SER A 200 -2.62 3.89 -20.43
N GLU A 201 -3.77 3.54 -20.99
CA GLU A 201 -4.80 4.51 -21.40
C GLU A 201 -5.40 5.25 -20.21
N PHE A 202 -5.64 4.55 -19.10
CA PHE A 202 -6.15 5.13 -17.87
C PHE A 202 -5.15 6.10 -17.24
N LEU A 203 -3.87 5.74 -17.19
CA LEU A 203 -2.80 6.63 -16.75
C LEU A 203 -2.70 7.88 -17.64
N LYS A 204 -2.76 7.69 -18.96
CA LYS A 204 -2.76 8.79 -19.94
C LYS A 204 -3.96 9.71 -19.78
N LYS A 205 -5.17 9.17 -19.55
CA LYS A 205 -6.39 9.95 -19.26
C LYS A 205 -6.20 10.94 -18.12
N TYR A 206 -5.45 10.56 -17.10
CA TYR A 206 -5.16 11.39 -15.91
C TYR A 206 -3.82 12.12 -15.99
N ASN A 207 -3.11 12.04 -17.12
CA ASN A 207 -1.79 12.64 -17.34
C ASN A 207 -0.77 12.21 -16.27
N VAL A 208 -0.82 10.93 -15.87
CA VAL A 208 0.09 10.32 -14.90
C VAL A 208 1.13 9.49 -15.63
N ASN A 209 2.41 9.73 -15.34
CA ASN A 209 3.53 8.95 -15.87
C ASN A 209 3.63 7.60 -15.16
N TYR A 210 4.41 6.68 -15.74
CA TYR A 210 4.74 5.45 -15.03
C TYR A 210 6.19 5.03 -15.26
N LYS A 211 6.71 4.29 -14.27
CA LYS A 211 7.99 3.59 -14.30
C LYS A 211 7.75 2.09 -14.17
N THR A 212 8.47 1.30 -14.94
CA THR A 212 8.46 -0.17 -14.91
C THR A 212 9.89 -0.71 -14.86
N PHE A 213 10.09 -1.99 -14.52
CA PHE A 213 11.38 -2.66 -14.41
C PHE A 213 11.32 -4.02 -15.12
N SER A 214 12.46 -4.54 -15.55
CA SER A 214 12.59 -5.76 -16.35
C SER A 214 12.58 -7.08 -15.55
N PHE A 215 11.75 -7.17 -14.51
CA PHE A 215 11.47 -8.41 -13.76
C PHE A 215 9.97 -8.60 -13.61
N PRO A 216 9.47 -9.81 -13.32
CA PRO A 216 8.03 -10.06 -13.22
C PRO A 216 7.36 -9.16 -12.19
N LEU A 217 6.17 -8.64 -12.51
CA LEU A 217 5.39 -7.79 -11.59
C LEU A 217 5.07 -8.56 -10.30
N GLU A 218 5.44 -7.98 -9.16
CA GLU A 218 5.34 -8.65 -7.87
C GLU A 218 4.82 -7.69 -6.78
N ASP A 219 3.99 -8.24 -5.90
CA ASP A 219 3.41 -7.55 -4.76
C ASP A 219 4.40 -7.54 -3.59
N PHE A 220 4.96 -6.37 -3.29
CA PHE A 220 5.86 -6.09 -2.17
C PHE A 220 5.19 -5.28 -1.06
N GLY A 221 3.85 -5.15 -1.06
CA GLY A 221 3.10 -4.40 -0.06
C GLY A 221 3.18 -2.89 -0.24
N SER A 222 3.26 -2.43 -1.48
CA SER A 222 3.35 -1.01 -1.85
C SER A 222 4.64 -0.32 -1.34
N ALA A 223 4.65 1.00 -1.37
CA ALA A 223 5.62 1.85 -0.69
C ALA A 223 4.87 2.90 0.13
N LEU A 224 5.37 3.21 1.32
CA LEU A 224 4.78 4.25 2.17
C LEU A 224 5.73 5.43 2.31
N PHE A 225 5.18 6.64 2.30
CA PHE A 225 5.97 7.87 2.27
C PHE A 225 5.72 8.71 3.51
N LEU A 226 6.80 9.25 4.09
CA LEU A 226 6.81 10.10 5.28
C LEU A 226 7.73 11.31 5.03
N GLU A 227 7.28 12.49 5.36
CA GLU A 227 8.07 13.74 5.28
C GLU A 227 9.17 13.83 6.34
#